data_5e3e7490f98920727633604b66f0c5cd
#
_entry.id   5e3e7490f98920727633604b66f0c5cd
#
_cell.length_a   1.000
_cell.length_b   1.000
_cell.length_c   1.000
_cell.angle_alpha   90.00
_cell.angle_beta   90.00
_cell.angle_gamma   90.00
#
_symmetry.space_group_name_H-M   'P 1'
#
loop_
_entity.id
_entity.type
_entity.pdbx_description
1 polymer ?
#
loop_
_entity_poly.entity_id
_entity_poly.type
_entity_poly.pdbx_seq_one_letter_code
_entity_poly.pdbx_strand_id
1 'polypeptide(L)'
;SIQITNIDKTAPTLKVEKTLSADKKTNTVKITANEEIKTVTGWTLGTDKKTLTKTYTENKTEKVTVTDLAGNTAETTIEITNIVQTEKLTVSVSYSTKAQTNEEVTVTITANKAVKEVTGWTLGADKKTLTKKYTENTTNAENVTITGEDGQTEVVTIEITNIDKVAPKIQKITYNLSEDKKSNTVTIQADKELQNLNGWELSADKKTLTKTYTENKEEEITITDIAGNTVKTTIKITDIEETSETKELKINVEYTQIENGIEAR
;
A
#
# COMPACT_ATOMS: atom_id res chain seq x y z
N SER A 1 13.54 -2.58 -88.03
CA SER A 1 13.73 -3.10 -86.65
C SER A 1 13.59 -1.94 -85.67
N ILE A 2 12.78 -2.12 -84.66
CA ILE A 2 12.64 -1.17 -83.52
C ILE A 2 13.68 -1.59 -82.50
N GLN A 3 14.63 -0.73 -82.22
CA GLN A 3 15.62 -0.96 -81.17
C GLN A 3 15.10 -0.35 -79.89
N ILE A 4 14.83 -1.19 -78.86
CA ILE A 4 14.46 -0.77 -77.51
C ILE A 4 15.75 -0.64 -76.70
N THR A 5 16.11 0.60 -76.32
CA THR A 5 17.41 0.91 -75.62
C THR A 5 17.25 1.40 -74.20
N ASN A 6 16.00 1.46 -73.69
CA ASN A 6 15.66 2.05 -72.40
C ASN A 6 15.20 1.04 -71.33
N ILE A 7 15.58 -0.24 -71.47
CA ILE A 7 15.26 -1.28 -70.48
C ILE A 7 16.40 -1.29 -69.42
N ASP A 8 16.05 -0.83 -68.23
CA ASP A 8 16.93 -0.97 -67.08
C ASP A 8 16.59 -2.26 -66.30
N LYS A 9 17.58 -3.09 -66.05
CA LYS A 9 17.50 -4.37 -65.30
C LYS A 9 18.47 -4.41 -64.11
N THR A 10 19.06 -3.28 -63.76
CA THR A 10 20.07 -3.17 -62.73
C THR A 10 19.39 -2.70 -61.46
N ALA A 11 19.54 -3.44 -60.34
CA ALA A 11 19.07 -3.01 -59.06
C ALA A 11 19.92 -1.87 -58.49
N PRO A 12 19.34 -0.93 -57.70
CA PRO A 12 20.11 0.14 -57.07
C PRO A 12 21.12 -0.40 -56.10
N THR A 13 22.29 0.24 -56.04
CA THR A 13 23.28 -0.02 -54.96
C THR A 13 23.04 0.92 -53.79
N LEU A 14 23.08 0.40 -52.55
CA LEU A 14 22.74 1.11 -51.34
C LEU A 14 23.94 1.33 -50.42
N LYS A 15 24.11 2.57 -49.96
CA LYS A 15 25.00 2.94 -48.87
C LYS A 15 24.16 3.33 -47.65
N VAL A 16 24.46 2.73 -46.49
CA VAL A 16 23.78 3.00 -45.20
C VAL A 16 24.70 3.74 -44.27
N GLU A 17 24.22 4.86 -43.73
CA GLU A 17 24.89 5.64 -42.72
C GLU A 17 23.98 5.74 -41.48
N LYS A 18 24.53 5.61 -40.28
CA LYS A 18 23.83 5.68 -39.01
C LYS A 18 24.44 6.78 -38.14
N THR A 19 23.61 7.69 -37.63
CA THR A 19 24.04 8.79 -36.79
C THR A 19 23.30 8.74 -35.47
N LEU A 20 23.98 8.41 -34.39
CA LEU A 20 23.45 8.42 -33.03
C LEU A 20 23.42 9.85 -32.51
N SER A 21 22.30 10.31 -31.92
CA SER A 21 22.20 11.59 -31.25
C SER A 21 23.16 11.68 -30.06
N ALA A 22 23.56 12.91 -29.69
CA ALA A 22 24.48 13.15 -28.58
C ALA A 22 23.92 12.61 -27.23
N ASP A 23 22.63 12.64 -27.01
CA ASP A 23 21.92 12.11 -25.85
C ASP A 23 21.65 10.58 -25.95
N LYS A 24 22.09 9.95 -27.04
CA LYS A 24 21.89 8.53 -27.36
C LYS A 24 20.42 8.06 -27.35
N LYS A 25 19.46 8.96 -27.45
CA LYS A 25 18.02 8.63 -27.44
C LYS A 25 17.44 8.36 -28.82
N THR A 26 18.12 8.79 -29.87
CA THR A 26 17.68 8.56 -31.24
C THR A 26 18.84 8.17 -32.13
N ASN A 27 18.55 7.41 -33.19
CA ASN A 27 19.52 7.11 -34.24
C ASN A 27 18.87 7.43 -35.60
N THR A 28 19.46 8.34 -36.35
CA THR A 28 19.00 8.67 -37.69
C THR A 28 19.77 7.83 -38.72
N VAL A 29 19.03 7.09 -39.50
CA VAL A 29 19.57 6.28 -40.61
C VAL A 29 19.34 6.99 -41.91
N LYS A 30 20.37 7.06 -42.74
CA LYS A 30 20.36 7.55 -44.08
C LYS A 30 20.76 6.46 -45.03
N ILE A 31 19.89 6.12 -45.99
CA ILE A 31 20.20 5.21 -47.12
C ILE A 31 20.39 6.06 -48.35
N THR A 32 21.52 5.92 -49.03
CA THR A 32 21.78 6.63 -50.31
C THR A 32 21.92 5.57 -51.43
N ALA A 33 21.10 5.76 -52.47
CA ALA A 33 21.19 4.94 -53.69
C ALA A 33 21.99 5.64 -54.76
N ASN A 34 22.59 4.86 -55.66
CA ASN A 34 23.31 5.38 -56.83
C ASN A 34 22.39 6.03 -57.89
N GLU A 35 21.10 5.72 -57.87
CA GLU A 35 20.09 6.16 -58.83
C GLU A 35 18.78 6.62 -58.14
N GLU A 36 17.83 7.16 -58.98
CA GLU A 36 16.54 7.57 -58.44
C GLU A 36 15.71 6.35 -57.98
N ILE A 37 15.08 6.48 -56.82
CA ILE A 37 14.33 5.44 -56.14
C ILE A 37 12.91 5.89 -55.82
N LYS A 38 12.02 4.93 -55.63
CA LYS A 38 10.65 5.14 -55.17
C LYS A 38 10.61 5.40 -53.68
N THR A 39 9.49 5.97 -53.21
CA THR A 39 9.21 6.12 -51.77
C THR A 39 9.13 4.78 -51.08
N VAL A 40 9.62 4.71 -49.82
CA VAL A 40 9.49 3.54 -48.94
C VAL A 40 8.64 3.94 -47.75
N THR A 41 7.61 3.15 -47.45
CA THR A 41 6.72 3.42 -46.32
C THR A 41 7.50 3.57 -44.99
N GLY A 42 7.23 4.64 -44.25
CA GLY A 42 7.92 4.96 -43.01
C GLY A 42 9.33 5.54 -43.16
N TRP A 43 9.74 5.90 -44.39
CA TRP A 43 10.94 6.61 -44.73
C TRP A 43 10.65 7.93 -45.46
N THR A 44 11.46 8.92 -45.22
CA THR A 44 11.38 10.22 -45.93
C THR A 44 12.32 10.17 -47.13
N LEU A 45 11.76 10.33 -48.36
CA LEU A 45 12.53 10.46 -49.59
C LEU A 45 13.08 11.89 -49.71
N GLY A 46 14.37 12.00 -49.95
CA GLY A 46 15.03 13.29 -50.18
C GLY A 46 14.61 13.94 -51.52
N THR A 47 14.82 15.23 -51.65
CA THR A 47 14.54 15.99 -52.89
C THR A 47 15.40 15.57 -54.09
N ASP A 48 16.55 14.94 -53.78
CA ASP A 48 17.45 14.30 -54.76
C ASP A 48 16.89 13.00 -55.35
N LYS A 49 15.77 12.51 -54.81
CA LYS A 49 15.12 11.23 -55.10
C LYS A 49 16.04 10.00 -55.00
N LYS A 50 17.18 10.14 -54.34
CA LYS A 50 18.19 9.10 -54.15
C LYS A 50 18.44 8.75 -52.69
N THR A 51 17.90 9.56 -51.77
CA THR A 51 18.15 9.44 -50.35
C THR A 51 16.88 9.13 -49.58
N LEU A 52 16.94 8.12 -48.67
CA LEU A 52 15.90 7.81 -47.70
C LEU A 52 16.44 8.11 -46.28
N THR A 53 15.64 8.74 -45.44
CA THR A 53 15.96 9.01 -44.06
C THR A 53 14.88 8.50 -43.11
N LYS A 54 15.28 7.95 -41.95
CA LYS A 54 14.38 7.55 -40.88
C LYS A 54 15.06 7.71 -39.55
N THR A 55 14.35 8.24 -38.54
CA THR A 55 14.83 8.34 -37.18
C THR A 55 14.18 7.26 -36.32
N TYR A 56 14.99 6.49 -35.62
CA TYR A 56 14.59 5.46 -34.68
C TYR A 56 14.71 6.02 -33.26
N THR A 57 13.73 5.69 -32.42
CA THR A 57 13.66 6.04 -30.99
C THR A 57 13.81 4.82 -30.09
N GLU A 58 13.94 3.63 -30.69
CA GLU A 58 14.12 2.35 -30.00
C GLU A 58 15.09 1.46 -30.78
N ASN A 59 15.71 0.52 -30.07
CA ASN A 59 16.53 -0.51 -30.69
C ASN A 59 15.65 -1.46 -31.52
N LYS A 60 16.01 -1.66 -32.78
CA LYS A 60 15.21 -2.43 -33.72
C LYS A 60 16.06 -2.97 -34.86
N THR A 61 15.69 -4.13 -35.36
CA THR A 61 16.17 -4.66 -36.63
C THR A 61 15.03 -4.55 -37.66
N GLU A 62 15.31 -3.94 -38.79
CA GLU A 62 14.35 -3.73 -39.87
C GLU A 62 14.98 -4.06 -41.21
N LYS A 63 14.29 -4.86 -42.03
CA LYS A 63 14.66 -5.13 -43.42
C LYS A 63 13.99 -4.09 -44.31
N VAL A 64 14.77 -3.41 -45.15
CA VAL A 64 14.30 -2.35 -46.02
C VAL A 64 14.54 -2.77 -47.46
N THR A 65 13.47 -2.78 -48.25
CA THR A 65 13.51 -3.00 -49.70
C THR A 65 13.38 -1.67 -50.43
N VAL A 66 14.38 -1.34 -51.21
CA VAL A 66 14.45 -0.11 -52.00
C VAL A 66 14.24 -0.47 -53.49
N THR A 67 13.34 0.24 -54.15
CA THR A 67 12.98 0.00 -55.55
C THR A 67 13.34 1.22 -56.39
N ASP A 68 14.01 1.02 -57.51
CA ASP A 68 14.27 2.07 -58.51
C ASP A 68 13.01 2.44 -59.33
N LEU A 69 13.14 3.40 -60.24
CA LEU A 69 12.02 3.82 -61.07
C LEU A 69 11.64 2.73 -62.10
N ALA A 70 12.56 1.88 -62.52
CA ALA A 70 12.33 0.80 -63.47
C ALA A 70 11.66 -0.43 -62.83
N GLY A 71 11.69 -0.55 -61.47
CA GLY A 71 11.07 -1.66 -60.74
C GLY A 71 12.09 -2.69 -60.21
N ASN A 72 13.38 -2.49 -60.39
CA ASN A 72 14.40 -3.36 -59.81
C ASN A 72 14.56 -3.07 -58.31
N THR A 73 14.87 -4.09 -57.51
CA THR A 73 14.89 -3.97 -56.06
C THR A 73 16.23 -4.35 -55.46
N ALA A 74 16.65 -3.62 -54.40
CA ALA A 74 17.75 -3.94 -53.53
C ALA A 74 17.25 -3.99 -52.07
N GLU A 75 17.84 -4.87 -51.27
CA GLU A 75 17.48 -5.04 -49.84
C GLU A 75 18.65 -4.70 -48.96
N THR A 76 18.37 -4.11 -47.82
CA THR A 76 19.36 -3.90 -46.74
C THR A 76 18.73 -4.16 -45.41
N THR A 77 19.53 -4.60 -44.42
CA THR A 77 19.06 -4.77 -43.05
C THR A 77 19.65 -3.65 -42.20
N ILE A 78 18.73 -2.90 -41.57
CA ILE A 78 19.07 -1.86 -40.59
C ILE A 78 18.98 -2.48 -39.19
N GLU A 79 20.09 -2.50 -38.47
CA GLU A 79 20.14 -2.93 -37.08
C GLU A 79 20.52 -1.74 -36.22
N ILE A 80 19.67 -1.38 -35.27
CA ILE A 80 19.85 -0.33 -34.27
C ILE A 80 19.93 -1.00 -32.89
N THR A 81 21.08 -0.85 -32.22
CA THR A 81 21.37 -1.50 -30.92
C THR A 81 21.91 -0.54 -29.86
N ASN A 82 22.11 0.72 -30.23
CA ASN A 82 22.85 1.70 -29.40
C ASN A 82 21.99 2.85 -28.85
N ILE A 83 20.67 2.74 -28.99
CA ILE A 83 19.73 3.68 -28.36
C ILE A 83 19.59 3.30 -26.90
N VAL A 84 19.88 4.24 -26.00
CA VAL A 84 19.68 4.09 -24.56
C VAL A 84 18.19 4.31 -24.30
N GLN A 85 17.47 3.24 -23.97
CA GLN A 85 16.08 3.33 -23.52
C GLN A 85 16.05 3.89 -22.10
N THR A 86 15.41 5.03 -21.91
CA THR A 86 15.14 5.52 -20.54
C THR A 86 13.99 4.69 -19.99
N GLU A 87 14.27 3.92 -18.93
CA GLU A 87 13.25 3.20 -18.18
C GLU A 87 12.16 4.19 -17.70
N LYS A 88 10.87 3.84 -17.89
CA LYS A 88 9.77 4.68 -17.42
C LYS A 88 9.83 4.83 -15.90
N LEU A 89 9.61 6.03 -15.38
CA LEU A 89 9.42 6.23 -13.95
C LEU A 89 8.17 5.49 -13.51
N THR A 90 8.30 4.65 -12.49
CA THR A 90 7.17 3.99 -11.81
C THR A 90 7.33 4.18 -10.31
N VAL A 91 6.22 4.34 -9.62
CA VAL A 91 6.19 4.55 -8.17
C VAL A 91 5.15 3.64 -7.52
N SER A 92 5.41 3.24 -6.29
CA SER A 92 4.48 2.54 -5.43
C SER A 92 4.30 3.29 -4.12
N VAL A 93 3.13 3.16 -3.50
CA VAL A 93 2.79 3.80 -2.22
C VAL A 93 2.47 2.73 -1.19
N SER A 94 3.04 2.88 -0.01
CA SER A 94 2.74 2.05 1.16
C SER A 94 2.48 2.90 2.39
N TYR A 95 1.74 2.34 3.34
CA TYR A 95 1.33 2.97 4.59
C TYR A 95 1.81 2.10 5.75
N SER A 96 2.27 2.69 6.85
CA SER A 96 2.64 1.94 8.06
C SER A 96 1.48 1.10 8.60
N THR A 97 0.26 1.62 8.48
CA THR A 97 -0.99 0.91 8.77
C THR A 97 -2.15 1.46 7.95
N LYS A 98 -3.13 0.61 7.66
CA LYS A 98 -4.46 1.00 7.14
C LYS A 98 -5.57 0.71 8.14
N ALA A 99 -5.26 0.04 9.25
CA ALA A 99 -6.18 -0.14 10.35
C ALA A 99 -6.39 1.19 11.09
N GLN A 100 -7.53 1.33 11.78
CA GLN A 100 -7.79 2.46 12.69
C GLN A 100 -6.65 2.54 13.71
N THR A 101 -6.14 3.75 13.96
CA THR A 101 -5.02 3.98 14.90
C THR A 101 -5.11 5.36 15.53
N ASN A 102 -4.65 5.50 16.76
CA ASN A 102 -4.43 6.78 17.41
C ASN A 102 -3.01 7.32 17.21
N GLU A 103 -2.17 6.54 16.55
CA GLU A 103 -0.77 6.87 16.24
C GLU A 103 -0.63 7.58 14.89
N GLU A 104 0.56 8.09 14.60
CA GLU A 104 0.89 8.65 13.30
C GLU A 104 0.92 7.56 12.20
N VAL A 105 0.50 7.93 11.00
CA VAL A 105 0.63 7.07 9.81
C VAL A 105 1.78 7.58 8.96
N THR A 106 2.79 6.72 8.76
CA THR A 106 3.89 7.02 7.83
C THR A 106 3.52 6.51 6.44
N VAL A 107 3.56 7.40 5.46
CA VAL A 107 3.43 7.07 4.04
C VAL A 107 4.82 6.99 3.43
N THR A 108 5.05 5.93 2.67
CA THR A 108 6.29 5.71 1.93
C THR A 108 5.97 5.58 0.44
N ILE A 109 6.58 6.43 -0.38
CA ILE A 109 6.56 6.35 -1.84
C ILE A 109 7.90 5.77 -2.27
N THR A 110 7.90 4.69 -3.05
CA THR A 110 9.11 4.05 -3.57
C THR A 110 9.12 4.11 -5.09
N ALA A 111 10.18 4.67 -5.66
CA ALA A 111 10.40 4.77 -7.10
C ALA A 111 11.39 3.71 -7.59
N ASN A 112 11.26 3.28 -8.85
CA ASN A 112 12.22 2.37 -9.49
C ASN A 112 13.59 3.00 -9.75
N LYS A 113 13.65 4.33 -9.85
CA LYS A 113 14.88 5.11 -10.11
C LYS A 113 14.98 6.36 -9.25
N ALA A 114 16.14 7.00 -9.25
CA ALA A 114 16.38 8.21 -8.46
C ALA A 114 15.41 9.34 -8.81
N VAL A 115 14.87 9.99 -7.78
CA VAL A 115 13.89 11.07 -7.86
C VAL A 115 14.42 12.32 -7.14
N LYS A 116 13.85 13.47 -7.50
CA LYS A 116 14.12 14.76 -6.87
C LYS A 116 13.38 14.87 -5.54
N GLU A 117 13.85 15.80 -4.72
CA GLU A 117 13.15 16.19 -3.50
C GLU A 117 11.73 16.68 -3.79
N VAL A 118 10.81 16.35 -2.88
CA VAL A 118 9.43 16.81 -2.90
C VAL A 118 9.17 17.57 -1.61
N THR A 119 8.67 18.80 -1.73
CA THR A 119 8.38 19.66 -0.57
C THR A 119 7.46 18.96 0.43
N GLY A 120 7.84 18.93 1.70
CA GLY A 120 7.09 18.28 2.78
C GLY A 120 7.29 16.77 2.86
N TRP A 121 8.18 16.20 2.05
CA TRP A 121 8.58 14.80 2.09
C TRP A 121 10.07 14.67 2.40
N THR A 122 10.47 13.63 3.07
CA THR A 122 11.87 13.30 3.35
C THR A 122 12.38 12.34 2.28
N LEU A 123 13.39 12.75 1.51
CA LEU A 123 14.05 11.89 0.54
C LEU A 123 15.06 10.99 1.24
N GLY A 124 14.98 9.69 0.99
CA GLY A 124 15.91 8.70 1.52
C GLY A 124 17.30 8.80 0.90
N ALA A 125 18.31 8.27 1.58
CA ALA A 125 19.70 8.24 1.08
C ALA A 125 19.85 7.45 -0.24
N ASP A 126 18.93 6.54 -0.53
CA ASP A 126 18.83 5.78 -1.78
C ASP A 126 18.36 6.63 -2.97
N LYS A 127 17.90 7.87 -2.71
CA LYS A 127 17.26 8.78 -3.65
C LYS A 127 16.05 8.18 -4.39
N LYS A 128 15.50 7.10 -3.90
CA LYS A 128 14.34 6.40 -4.48
C LYS A 128 13.13 6.40 -3.57
N THR A 129 13.33 6.66 -2.29
CA THR A 129 12.30 6.58 -1.27
C THR A 129 11.95 7.96 -0.75
N LEU A 130 10.67 8.30 -0.71
CA LEU A 130 10.14 9.51 -0.08
C LEU A 130 9.22 9.11 1.06
N THR A 131 9.38 9.72 2.23
CA THR A 131 8.54 9.45 3.42
C THR A 131 7.92 10.71 3.96
N LYS A 132 6.68 10.61 4.44
CA LYS A 132 5.95 11.66 5.15
C LYS A 132 5.11 11.06 6.26
N LYS A 133 5.09 11.73 7.42
CA LYS A 133 4.30 11.35 8.58
C LYS A 133 3.05 12.21 8.65
N TYR A 134 1.92 11.56 8.88
CA TYR A 134 0.63 12.19 9.09
C TYR A 134 0.18 11.93 10.53
N THR A 135 -0.10 13.00 11.25
CA THR A 135 -0.60 12.96 12.64
C THR A 135 -2.12 13.10 12.72
N GLU A 136 -2.76 13.42 11.59
CA GLU A 136 -4.20 13.63 11.45
C GLU A 136 -4.66 13.12 10.09
N ASN A 137 -5.95 12.89 9.94
CA ASN A 137 -6.56 12.56 8.66
C ASN A 137 -6.42 13.73 7.68
N THR A 138 -6.26 13.43 6.41
CA THR A 138 -6.25 14.45 5.37
C THR A 138 -7.68 15.00 5.16
N THR A 139 -7.80 16.31 5.01
CA THR A 139 -9.09 16.96 4.72
C THR A 139 -9.59 16.61 3.31
N ASN A 140 -8.63 16.47 2.37
CA ASN A 140 -8.86 16.06 0.98
C ASN A 140 -7.69 15.16 0.57
N ALA A 141 -7.91 14.39 -0.48
CA ALA A 141 -6.83 13.61 -1.10
C ALA A 141 -5.71 14.55 -1.61
N GLU A 142 -4.46 14.23 -1.27
CA GLU A 142 -3.27 14.98 -1.64
C GLU A 142 -2.65 14.37 -2.89
N ASN A 143 -2.53 15.14 -3.99
CA ASN A 143 -1.81 14.73 -5.18
C ASN A 143 -0.33 15.10 -5.06
N VAL A 144 0.54 14.10 -5.10
CA VAL A 144 1.99 14.27 -4.99
C VAL A 144 2.63 13.95 -6.33
N THR A 145 3.29 14.94 -6.93
CA THR A 145 4.04 14.76 -8.18
C THR A 145 5.47 14.34 -7.87
N ILE A 146 5.84 13.17 -8.34
CA ILE A 146 7.19 12.61 -8.22
C ILE A 146 7.92 12.87 -9.53
N THR A 147 9.10 13.49 -9.44
CA THR A 147 9.93 13.82 -10.61
C THR A 147 11.24 13.05 -10.54
N GLY A 148 11.52 12.22 -11.54
CA GLY A 148 12.80 11.55 -11.70
C GLY A 148 13.94 12.53 -11.99
N GLU A 149 15.17 12.16 -11.70
CA GLU A 149 16.36 12.95 -12.06
C GLU A 149 16.45 13.18 -13.59
N ASP A 150 15.88 12.31 -14.39
CA ASP A 150 15.78 12.41 -15.86
C ASP A 150 14.62 13.28 -16.35
N GLY A 151 13.84 13.87 -15.43
CA GLY A 151 12.72 14.76 -15.72
C GLY A 151 11.38 14.08 -15.98
N GLN A 152 11.28 12.75 -15.95
CA GLN A 152 10.00 12.05 -16.02
C GLN A 152 9.19 12.29 -14.76
N THR A 153 7.87 12.32 -14.86
CA THR A 153 6.97 12.57 -13.73
C THR A 153 5.92 11.49 -13.60
N GLU A 154 5.55 11.17 -12.36
CA GLU A 154 4.39 10.37 -11.97
C GLU A 154 3.64 11.09 -10.84
N VAL A 155 2.32 10.92 -10.79
CA VAL A 155 1.47 11.51 -9.76
C VAL A 155 0.84 10.39 -8.94
N VAL A 156 0.95 10.48 -7.62
CA VAL A 156 0.26 9.59 -6.68
C VAL A 156 -0.71 10.39 -5.83
N THR A 157 -1.82 9.75 -5.46
CA THR A 157 -2.83 10.34 -4.59
C THR A 157 -2.72 9.71 -3.21
N ILE A 158 -2.56 10.54 -2.17
CA ILE A 158 -2.47 10.13 -0.77
C ILE A 158 -3.73 10.59 -0.04
N GLU A 159 -4.37 9.66 0.67
CA GLU A 159 -5.51 9.93 1.53
C GLU A 159 -5.34 9.17 2.84
N ILE A 160 -5.45 9.88 3.95
CA ILE A 160 -5.40 9.33 5.31
C ILE A 160 -6.77 9.55 5.94
N THR A 161 -7.42 8.45 6.35
CA THR A 161 -8.77 8.46 6.93
C THR A 161 -8.89 7.57 8.16
N ASN A 162 -7.79 6.94 8.57
CA ASN A 162 -7.76 5.92 9.61
C ASN A 162 -7.16 6.38 10.95
N ILE A 163 -6.86 7.67 11.11
CA ILE A 163 -6.37 8.22 12.38
C ILE A 163 -7.56 8.67 13.20
N ASP A 164 -7.75 8.07 14.37
CA ASP A 164 -8.75 8.46 15.37
C ASP A 164 -8.06 8.67 16.72
N LYS A 165 -8.08 9.89 17.23
CA LYS A 165 -7.48 10.29 18.52
C LYS A 165 -8.50 10.56 19.61
N VAL A 166 -9.76 10.23 19.38
CA VAL A 166 -10.83 10.50 20.32
C VAL A 166 -11.13 9.25 21.13
N ALA A 167 -11.02 9.32 22.45
CA ALA A 167 -11.38 8.22 23.36
C ALA A 167 -12.86 7.80 23.19
N PRO A 168 -13.17 6.50 23.42
CA PRO A 168 -14.55 6.04 23.42
C PRO A 168 -15.32 6.67 24.58
N LYS A 169 -16.62 6.98 24.34
CA LYS A 169 -17.52 7.46 25.40
C LYS A 169 -18.38 6.31 25.90
N ILE A 170 -18.41 6.11 27.19
CA ILE A 170 -19.34 5.19 27.82
C ILE A 170 -20.72 5.84 27.79
N GLN A 171 -21.64 5.22 27.06
CA GLN A 171 -23.02 5.70 26.92
C GLN A 171 -23.90 5.22 28.09
N LYS A 172 -23.69 3.99 28.54
CA LYS A 172 -24.49 3.38 29.59
C LYS A 172 -23.71 2.28 30.31
N ILE A 173 -23.89 2.19 31.62
CA ILE A 173 -23.52 1.04 32.45
C ILE A 173 -24.79 0.55 33.12
N THR A 174 -25.06 -0.76 33.01
CA THR A 174 -26.19 -1.41 33.70
C THR A 174 -25.69 -2.51 34.59
N TYR A 175 -26.36 -2.70 35.71
CA TYR A 175 -26.12 -3.72 36.73
C TYR A 175 -27.38 -4.58 36.83
N ASN A 176 -27.28 -5.86 36.55
CA ASN A 176 -28.37 -6.82 36.64
C ASN A 176 -28.06 -7.85 37.72
N LEU A 177 -28.66 -7.63 38.91
CA LEU A 177 -28.57 -8.60 40.00
C LEU A 177 -29.46 -9.80 39.67
N SER A 178 -28.94 -11.01 39.84
CA SER A 178 -29.69 -12.26 39.68
C SER A 178 -30.83 -12.37 40.73
N GLU A 179 -31.88 -13.12 40.43
CA GLU A 179 -33.03 -13.31 41.34
C GLU A 179 -32.60 -13.92 42.68
N ASP A 180 -31.61 -14.80 42.67
CA ASP A 180 -31.03 -15.43 43.86
C ASP A 180 -29.98 -14.54 44.57
N LYS A 181 -29.74 -13.35 44.06
CA LYS A 181 -28.76 -12.37 44.51
C LYS A 181 -27.31 -12.89 44.64
N LYS A 182 -26.96 -13.96 43.94
CA LYS A 182 -25.61 -14.58 44.02
C LYS A 182 -24.69 -14.08 42.92
N SER A 183 -25.19 -13.34 41.94
CA SER A 183 -24.40 -12.76 40.89
C SER A 183 -24.97 -11.44 40.37
N ASN A 184 -24.11 -10.57 39.84
CA ASN A 184 -24.51 -9.35 39.20
C ASN A 184 -23.83 -9.24 37.84
N THR A 185 -24.62 -9.12 36.78
CA THR A 185 -24.10 -8.95 35.41
C THR A 185 -24.03 -7.48 35.05
N VAL A 186 -22.81 -7.02 34.80
CA VAL A 186 -22.53 -5.65 34.36
C VAL A 186 -22.44 -5.62 32.84
N THR A 187 -23.14 -4.68 32.27
CA THR A 187 -23.10 -4.40 30.81
C THR A 187 -22.69 -2.95 30.60
N ILE A 188 -21.65 -2.72 29.79
CA ILE A 188 -21.12 -1.41 29.42
C ILE A 188 -21.33 -1.22 27.95
N GLN A 189 -22.03 -0.14 27.56
CA GLN A 189 -22.25 0.25 26.17
C GLN A 189 -21.43 1.50 25.83
N ALA A 190 -20.68 1.45 24.72
CA ALA A 190 -19.87 2.55 24.20
C ALA A 190 -20.41 3.08 22.85
N ASP A 191 -19.98 4.28 22.47
CA ASP A 191 -20.32 4.92 21.20
C ASP A 191 -19.50 4.38 20.01
N LYS A 192 -18.34 3.75 20.30
CA LYS A 192 -17.40 3.23 19.30
C LYS A 192 -17.19 1.73 19.45
N GLU A 193 -16.58 1.12 18.41
CA GLU A 193 -16.08 -0.25 18.49
C GLU A 193 -14.90 -0.35 19.45
N LEU A 194 -14.93 -1.38 20.29
CA LEU A 194 -13.98 -1.63 21.36
C LEU A 194 -13.06 -2.81 21.01
N GLN A 195 -11.90 -2.86 21.67
CA GLN A 195 -11.04 -4.03 21.74
C GLN A 195 -11.57 -5.00 22.81
N ASN A 196 -11.13 -6.26 22.74
CA ASN A 196 -11.38 -7.23 23.79
C ASN A 196 -10.77 -6.75 25.12
N LEU A 197 -11.55 -6.85 26.19
CA LEU A 197 -11.09 -6.64 27.56
C LEU A 197 -11.05 -7.99 28.29
N ASN A 198 -9.89 -8.33 28.85
CA ASN A 198 -9.72 -9.61 29.53
C ASN A 198 -10.76 -9.82 30.65
N GLY A 199 -11.41 -10.98 30.63
CA GLY A 199 -12.47 -11.32 31.58
C GLY A 199 -13.83 -10.68 31.28
N TRP A 200 -13.99 -10.00 30.15
CA TRP A 200 -15.25 -9.46 29.64
C TRP A 200 -15.62 -10.11 28.30
N GLU A 201 -16.89 -10.28 28.06
CA GLU A 201 -17.42 -10.71 26.78
C GLU A 201 -17.75 -9.49 25.91
N LEU A 202 -17.21 -9.48 24.67
CA LEU A 202 -17.44 -8.43 23.69
C LEU A 202 -18.56 -8.86 22.73
N SER A 203 -19.56 -8.00 22.55
CA SER A 203 -20.68 -8.24 21.63
C SER A 203 -20.23 -8.31 20.16
N ALA A 204 -21.06 -8.88 19.30
CA ALA A 204 -20.77 -9.02 17.86
C ALA A 204 -20.58 -7.66 17.15
N ASP A 205 -21.27 -6.59 17.59
CA ASP A 205 -21.11 -5.22 17.09
C ASP A 205 -19.92 -4.49 17.71
N LYS A 206 -19.17 -5.19 18.60
CA LYS A 206 -18.01 -4.67 19.33
C LYS A 206 -18.24 -3.41 20.16
N LYS A 207 -19.47 -3.06 20.49
CA LYS A 207 -19.80 -1.84 21.24
C LYS A 207 -20.21 -2.10 22.68
N THR A 208 -20.39 -3.35 23.05
CA THR A 208 -20.88 -3.73 24.36
C THR A 208 -19.93 -4.74 25.02
N LEU A 209 -19.56 -4.47 26.28
CA LEU A 209 -18.79 -5.38 27.14
C LEU A 209 -19.71 -5.90 28.23
N THR A 210 -19.67 -7.21 28.50
CA THR A 210 -20.48 -7.85 29.55
C THR A 210 -19.58 -8.71 30.44
N LYS A 211 -19.81 -8.64 31.77
CA LYS A 211 -19.12 -9.47 32.75
C LYS A 211 -20.05 -9.77 33.92
N THR A 212 -20.04 -11.02 34.36
CA THR A 212 -20.79 -11.46 35.55
C THR A 212 -19.84 -11.57 36.74
N TYR A 213 -20.21 -10.94 37.86
CA TYR A 213 -19.53 -10.96 39.16
C TYR A 213 -20.30 -11.86 40.10
N THR A 214 -19.58 -12.64 40.90
CA THR A 214 -20.13 -13.54 41.92
C THR A 214 -19.75 -13.12 43.32
N GLU A 215 -19.03 -12.00 43.48
CA GLU A 215 -18.62 -11.39 44.75
C GLU A 215 -18.75 -9.87 44.68
N ASN A 216 -18.94 -9.24 45.83
CA ASN A 216 -18.89 -7.79 45.90
C ASN A 216 -17.47 -7.29 45.67
N LYS A 217 -17.35 -6.30 44.76
CA LYS A 217 -16.04 -5.81 44.31
C LYS A 217 -16.14 -4.39 43.79
N GLU A 218 -15.05 -3.65 43.98
CA GLU A 218 -14.82 -2.38 43.31
C GLU A 218 -13.52 -2.48 42.51
N GLU A 219 -13.57 -2.23 41.21
CA GLU A 219 -12.40 -2.27 40.33
C GLU A 219 -12.45 -1.15 39.31
N GLU A 220 -11.30 -0.51 39.04
CA GLU A 220 -11.10 0.37 37.90
C GLU A 220 -10.77 -0.47 36.68
N ILE A 221 -11.49 -0.24 35.58
CA ILE A 221 -11.20 -0.87 34.30
C ILE A 221 -10.85 0.17 33.25
N THR A 222 -10.00 -0.22 32.32
CA THR A 222 -9.63 0.59 31.15
C THR A 222 -10.24 -0.04 29.91
N ILE A 223 -11.10 0.73 29.23
CA ILE A 223 -11.77 0.33 28.00
C ILE A 223 -11.02 1.00 26.86
N THR A 224 -10.68 0.21 25.84
CA THR A 224 -9.89 0.64 24.69
C THR A 224 -10.73 0.50 23.41
N ASP A 225 -10.75 1.53 22.55
CA ASP A 225 -11.37 1.44 21.24
C ASP A 225 -10.45 0.74 20.21
N ILE A 226 -10.96 0.48 19.01
CA ILE A 226 -10.20 -0.21 17.96
C ILE A 226 -8.98 0.60 17.46
N ALA A 227 -8.97 1.93 17.67
CA ALA A 227 -7.85 2.80 17.31
C ALA A 227 -6.77 2.83 18.40
N GLY A 228 -7.05 2.31 19.62
CA GLY A 228 -6.13 2.31 20.74
C GLY A 228 -6.35 3.44 21.76
N ASN A 229 -7.39 4.28 21.59
CA ASN A 229 -7.71 5.30 22.60
C ASN A 229 -8.41 4.66 23.81
N THR A 230 -8.19 5.21 24.99
CA THR A 230 -8.66 4.61 26.24
C THR A 230 -9.56 5.53 27.04
N VAL A 231 -10.49 4.92 27.78
CA VAL A 231 -11.28 5.55 28.84
C VAL A 231 -11.28 4.65 30.07
N LYS A 232 -11.20 5.25 31.25
CA LYS A 232 -11.28 4.54 32.54
C LYS A 232 -12.66 4.72 33.16
N THR A 233 -13.11 3.69 33.84
CA THR A 233 -14.31 3.73 34.67
C THR A 233 -14.20 2.79 35.85
N THR A 234 -14.93 3.07 36.94
CA THR A 234 -14.99 2.20 38.12
C THR A 234 -16.28 1.39 38.11
N ILE A 235 -16.18 0.10 38.23
CA ILE A 235 -17.28 -0.82 38.44
C ILE A 235 -17.36 -1.10 39.97
N LYS A 236 -18.55 -0.94 40.53
CA LYS A 236 -18.80 -1.18 41.96
C LYS A 236 -19.99 -2.11 42.13
N ILE A 237 -19.73 -3.27 42.67
CA ILE A 237 -20.70 -4.31 43.00
C ILE A 237 -20.84 -4.37 44.51
N THR A 238 -22.07 -4.19 45.03
CA THR A 238 -22.35 -4.15 46.46
C THR A 238 -23.53 -5.01 46.88
N ASP A 239 -24.29 -5.58 45.92
CA ASP A 239 -25.60 -6.14 46.17
C ASP A 239 -25.63 -7.68 46.19
N ILE A 240 -24.47 -8.32 46.03
CA ILE A 240 -24.37 -9.77 46.05
C ILE A 240 -24.40 -10.23 47.51
N GLU A 241 -25.35 -11.11 47.82
CA GLU A 241 -25.42 -11.73 49.14
C GLU A 241 -24.30 -12.75 49.27
N GLU A 242 -23.42 -12.56 50.28
CA GLU A 242 -22.39 -13.53 50.60
C GLU A 242 -23.06 -14.82 51.08
N THR A 243 -22.71 -15.95 50.47
CA THR A 243 -23.05 -17.23 51.04
C THR A 243 -22.35 -17.33 52.39
N SER A 244 -23.11 -17.21 53.49
CA SER A 244 -22.57 -17.57 54.79
C SER A 244 -22.08 -19.01 54.70
N GLU A 245 -20.78 -19.21 54.64
CA GLU A 245 -20.24 -20.52 54.95
C GLU A 245 -20.78 -20.90 56.31
N THR A 246 -21.71 -21.86 56.37
CA THR A 246 -22.03 -22.57 57.59
C THR A 246 -20.74 -23.25 58.01
N LYS A 247 -19.94 -22.54 58.85
CA LYS A 247 -18.86 -23.22 59.55
C LYS A 247 -19.52 -24.34 60.34
N GLU A 248 -19.36 -25.54 59.85
CA GLU A 248 -19.78 -26.75 60.54
C GLU A 248 -19.12 -26.69 61.92
N LEU A 249 -19.96 -26.48 62.96
CA LEU A 249 -19.49 -26.48 64.33
C LEU A 249 -19.03 -27.91 64.67
N LYS A 250 -17.75 -28.20 64.54
CA LYS A 250 -17.17 -29.45 64.97
C LYS A 250 -17.09 -29.42 66.50
N ILE A 251 -18.07 -29.99 67.15
CA ILE A 251 -18.05 -30.24 68.58
C ILE A 251 -17.17 -31.49 68.83
N ASN A 252 -15.98 -31.30 69.35
CA ASN A 252 -15.17 -32.41 69.89
C ASN A 252 -15.60 -32.63 71.31
N VAL A 253 -16.23 -33.77 71.56
CA VAL A 253 -16.59 -34.19 72.91
C VAL A 253 -15.47 -35.13 73.45
N GLU A 254 -14.66 -34.65 74.38
CA GLU A 254 -13.72 -35.51 75.05
C GLU A 254 -14.37 -36.09 76.36
N TYR A 255 -14.34 -37.39 76.45
CA TYR A 255 -14.82 -38.11 77.68
C TYR A 255 -13.63 -38.46 78.53
N THR A 256 -13.66 -38.00 79.79
CA THR A 256 -12.69 -38.45 80.75
C THR A 256 -13.39 -39.40 81.70
N GLN A 257 -12.84 -40.61 81.85
CA GLN A 257 -13.34 -41.59 82.79
C GLN A 257 -12.83 -41.25 84.19
N ILE A 258 -13.78 -41.04 85.09
CA ILE A 258 -13.51 -40.85 86.55
C ILE A 258 -14.04 -42.04 87.28
N GLU A 259 -13.52 -42.29 88.47
CA GLU A 259 -13.82 -43.52 89.26
C GLU A 259 -15.32 -43.74 89.56
N ASN A 260 -16.20 -42.81 89.28
CA ASN A 260 -17.64 -42.93 89.57
C ASN A 260 -18.54 -42.45 88.38
N GLY A 261 -18.07 -42.41 87.13
CA GLY A 261 -18.86 -42.04 85.96
C GLY A 261 -18.07 -41.40 84.76
N ILE A 262 -18.79 -40.90 83.72
CA ILE A 262 -18.22 -40.21 82.58
C ILE A 262 -18.75 -38.78 82.59
N GLU A 263 -17.87 -37.79 82.59
CA GLU A 263 -18.23 -36.35 82.41
C GLU A 263 -17.86 -35.87 81.05
N ALA A 264 -18.79 -35.21 80.28
CA ALA A 264 -18.53 -34.61 79.04
C ALA A 264 -18.03 -33.16 79.19
N ARG A 265 -16.94 -32.76 78.53
CA ARG A 265 -16.42 -31.39 78.47
C ARG A 265 -16.60 -30.81 77.09
#